data_3e5aa352cbe0372172642260407d1fc5
#
_entry.id   3e5aa352cbe0372172642260407d1fc5
#
_cell.length_a   1.000
_cell.length_b   1.000
_cell.length_c   1.000
_cell.angle_alpha   90.00
_cell.angle_beta   90.00
_cell.angle_gamma   90.00
#
_symmetry.space_group_name_H-M   'P 1'
#
loop_
_entity.id
_entity.type
_entity.pdbx_description
1 polymer ?
#
loop_
_entity_poly.entity_id
_entity_poly.type
_entity_poly.pdbx_seq_one_letter_code
_entity_poly.pdbx_strand_id
1 'polypeptide(L)'
;TEALELNVLAEAPPKVPEAFKDSEFVFLANTAPALQLELLEQIDEPIFVAADTMNCWIEGHLNDLKTLLKKIDCLIINEDEARMLAAEHNLIRAAQKILKMGTEVVIVKKGESGSILCHADGGMFILPAYPACDVKDPTGAGDSFAGGFMGYLAQSGNTQFKTLKTAIACGTVVASFTIADFSLEGLSATSKTDIDQRLETLRNVTRF
;
A
#
# COMPACT_ATOMS: atom_id res chain seq x y z
N THR A 1 -3.05 11.49 -16.27
CA THR A 1 -4.54 11.60 -16.17
C THR A 1 -4.95 12.92 -16.80
N GLU A 2 -5.74 12.92 -17.85
CA GLU A 2 -6.19 14.14 -18.54
C GLU A 2 -7.33 14.83 -17.77
N ALA A 3 -8.19 14.06 -17.08
CA ALA A 3 -9.24 14.56 -16.22
C ALA A 3 -9.51 13.57 -15.08
N LEU A 4 -9.90 14.08 -13.91
CA LEU A 4 -10.31 13.29 -12.76
C LEU A 4 -11.63 13.86 -12.22
N GLU A 5 -12.69 13.07 -12.30
CA GLU A 5 -14.01 13.41 -11.75
C GLU A 5 -14.31 12.46 -10.58
N LEU A 6 -14.24 12.97 -9.35
CA LEU A 6 -14.44 12.17 -8.15
C LEU A 6 -15.92 11.89 -7.86
N ASN A 7 -16.83 12.64 -8.48
CA ASN A 7 -18.28 12.53 -8.29
C ASN A 7 -18.65 12.56 -6.79
N VAL A 8 -19.42 11.58 -6.33
CA VAL A 8 -19.87 11.49 -4.92
C VAL A 8 -18.72 11.38 -3.92
N LEU A 9 -17.55 10.87 -4.33
CA LEU A 9 -16.36 10.80 -3.48
C LEU A 9 -15.71 12.15 -3.20
N ALA A 10 -16.08 13.21 -3.96
CA ALA A 10 -15.60 14.57 -3.68
C ALA A 10 -16.40 15.27 -2.58
N GLU A 11 -17.58 14.77 -2.24
CA GLU A 11 -18.52 15.45 -1.34
C GLU A 11 -18.26 15.13 0.13
N ALA A 12 -18.10 13.84 0.45
CA ALA A 12 -17.84 13.37 1.81
C ALA A 12 -17.28 11.94 1.79
N PRO A 13 -16.53 11.51 2.82
CA PRO A 13 -16.15 10.13 2.98
C PRO A 13 -17.40 9.27 3.28
N PRO A 14 -17.38 7.98 2.98
CA PRO A 14 -18.46 7.09 3.38
C PRO A 14 -18.57 7.05 4.91
N LYS A 15 -19.81 6.88 5.39
CA LYS A 15 -20.03 6.64 6.82
C LYS A 15 -19.61 5.22 7.16
N VAL A 16 -18.73 5.09 8.14
CA VAL A 16 -18.31 3.78 8.65
C VAL A 16 -19.48 3.17 9.46
N PRO A 17 -19.96 1.96 9.07
CA PRO A 17 -20.99 1.26 9.86
C PRO A 17 -20.46 0.95 11.26
N GLU A 18 -21.35 0.95 12.26
CA GLU A 18 -20.99 0.73 13.68
C GLU A 18 -20.17 -0.55 13.88
N ALA A 19 -20.51 -1.62 13.14
CA ALA A 19 -19.82 -2.91 13.21
C ALA A 19 -18.36 -2.91 12.72
N PHE A 20 -17.87 -1.80 12.15
CA PHE A 20 -16.51 -1.66 11.64
C PHE A 20 -15.72 -0.51 12.27
N LYS A 21 -16.31 0.19 13.24
CA LYS A 21 -15.63 1.30 13.93
C LYS A 21 -14.46 0.83 14.80
N ASP A 22 -14.52 -0.38 15.31
CA ASP A 22 -13.48 -1.05 16.09
C ASP A 22 -12.45 -1.81 15.23
N SER A 23 -12.32 -1.45 13.95
CA SER A 23 -11.38 -2.09 13.04
C SER A 23 -9.93 -1.81 13.44
N GLU A 24 -9.19 -2.85 13.82
CA GLU A 24 -7.79 -2.75 14.24
C GLU A 24 -6.82 -2.43 13.10
N PHE A 25 -7.13 -2.82 11.86
CA PHE A 25 -6.31 -2.60 10.67
C PHE A 25 -7.10 -1.86 9.61
N VAL A 26 -6.62 -0.67 9.26
CA VAL A 26 -7.33 0.24 8.35
C VAL A 26 -6.47 0.55 7.14
N PHE A 27 -7.05 0.45 5.95
CA PHE A 27 -6.44 0.92 4.71
C PHE A 27 -7.26 2.07 4.12
N LEU A 28 -6.65 3.23 4.08
CA LEU A 28 -7.20 4.44 3.47
C LEU A 28 -6.78 4.47 2.00
N ALA A 29 -7.58 3.83 1.15
CA ALA A 29 -7.34 3.78 -0.29
C ALA A 29 -7.42 5.18 -0.92
N ASN A 30 -6.86 5.30 -2.12
CA ASN A 30 -6.66 6.56 -2.81
C ASN A 30 -7.94 7.41 -2.97
N THR A 31 -7.97 8.50 -2.24
CA THR A 31 -8.92 9.61 -2.36
C THR A 31 -8.28 10.89 -1.82
N ALA A 32 -9.01 12.01 -1.78
CA ALA A 32 -8.48 13.26 -1.23
C ALA A 32 -8.01 13.08 0.22
N PRO A 33 -6.79 13.51 0.60
CA PRO A 33 -6.25 13.31 1.94
C PRO A 33 -7.13 13.87 3.07
N ALA A 34 -7.88 14.95 2.82
CA ALA A 34 -8.87 15.47 3.76
C ALA A 34 -9.97 14.45 4.05
N LEU A 35 -10.49 13.76 3.02
CA LEU A 35 -11.52 12.74 3.17
C LEU A 35 -10.97 11.46 3.83
N GLN A 36 -9.71 11.11 3.57
CA GLN A 36 -9.03 10.02 4.28
C GLN A 36 -8.93 10.33 5.79
N LEU A 37 -8.62 11.57 6.16
CA LEU A 37 -8.60 12.03 7.56
C LEU A 37 -10.00 11.95 8.19
N GLU A 38 -11.03 12.46 7.51
CA GLU A 38 -12.42 12.41 8.00
C GLU A 38 -12.93 10.97 8.15
N LEU A 39 -12.50 10.04 7.29
CA LEU A 39 -12.83 8.62 7.43
C LEU A 39 -12.12 8.03 8.65
N LEU A 40 -10.83 8.34 8.83
CA LEU A 40 -10.06 7.84 9.96
C LEU A 40 -10.62 8.31 11.32
N GLU A 41 -11.17 9.52 11.39
CA GLU A 41 -11.82 10.05 12.60
C GLU A 41 -13.08 9.27 13.02
N GLN A 42 -13.61 8.40 12.14
CA GLN A 42 -14.75 7.55 12.44
C GLN A 42 -14.35 6.16 13.00
N ILE A 43 -13.06 5.84 13.06
CA ILE A 43 -12.53 4.56 13.52
C ILE A 43 -11.95 4.71 14.93
N ASP A 44 -12.27 3.76 15.80
CA ASP A 44 -11.86 3.76 17.19
C ASP A 44 -10.50 3.07 17.37
N GLU A 45 -9.45 3.81 17.69
CA GLU A 45 -8.11 3.35 18.11
C GLU A 45 -7.52 2.18 17.26
N PRO A 46 -7.36 2.34 15.94
CA PRO A 46 -6.79 1.28 15.11
C PRO A 46 -5.33 0.99 15.52
N ILE A 47 -4.94 -0.30 15.45
CA ILE A 47 -3.56 -0.77 15.73
C ILE A 47 -2.61 -0.36 14.60
N PHE A 48 -3.10 -0.35 13.36
CA PHE A 48 -2.28 -0.03 12.19
C PHE A 48 -3.12 0.60 11.08
N VAL A 49 -2.68 1.76 10.64
CA VAL A 49 -3.30 2.50 9.55
C VAL A 49 -2.32 2.62 8.40
N ALA A 50 -2.66 2.10 7.24
CA ALA A 50 -1.93 2.36 6.01
C ALA A 50 -2.77 3.22 5.06
N ALA A 51 -2.09 4.02 4.25
CA ALA A 51 -2.73 4.78 3.18
C ALA A 51 -1.91 4.69 1.89
N ASP A 52 -2.57 4.90 0.77
CA ASP A 52 -1.91 5.27 -0.47
C ASP A 52 -2.31 6.69 -0.91
N THR A 53 -1.67 7.16 -1.96
CA THR A 53 -1.89 8.49 -2.55
C THR A 53 -1.64 8.43 -4.05
N MET A 54 -1.81 9.55 -4.73
CA MET A 54 -1.41 9.69 -6.13
C MET A 54 -0.89 11.11 -6.40
N ASN A 55 -0.31 11.30 -7.58
CA ASN A 55 0.32 12.55 -8.00
C ASN A 55 -0.56 13.79 -7.83
N CYS A 56 -1.86 13.72 -8.16
CA CYS A 56 -2.76 14.87 -8.05
C CYS A 56 -2.88 15.38 -6.60
N TRP A 57 -2.81 14.51 -5.61
CA TRP A 57 -2.85 14.91 -4.20
C TRP A 57 -1.52 15.48 -3.72
N ILE A 58 -0.41 14.96 -4.24
CA ILE A 58 0.93 15.49 -3.95
C ILE A 58 1.07 16.91 -4.51
N GLU A 59 0.54 17.16 -5.71
CA GLU A 59 0.61 18.47 -6.37
C GLU A 59 -0.41 19.47 -5.80
N GLY A 60 -1.67 19.05 -5.62
CA GLY A 60 -2.77 19.94 -5.29
C GLY A 60 -3.13 20.04 -3.81
N HIS A 61 -2.81 19.01 -3.00
CA HIS A 61 -3.26 18.88 -1.61
C HIS A 61 -2.14 18.48 -0.64
N LEU A 62 -0.92 18.98 -0.89
CA LEU A 62 0.28 18.60 -0.13
C LEU A 62 0.17 18.84 1.39
N ASN A 63 -0.53 19.89 1.82
CA ASN A 63 -0.66 20.20 3.24
C ASN A 63 -1.55 19.18 3.95
N ASP A 64 -2.66 18.78 3.33
CA ASP A 64 -3.56 17.76 3.87
C ASP A 64 -2.86 16.40 3.88
N LEU A 65 -2.12 16.07 2.81
CA LEU A 65 -1.31 14.85 2.74
C LEU A 65 -0.26 14.81 3.87
N LYS A 66 0.45 15.92 4.14
CA LYS A 66 1.39 16.00 5.27
C LYS A 66 0.70 15.86 6.63
N THR A 67 -0.54 16.29 6.75
CA THR A 67 -1.34 16.09 7.96
C THR A 67 -1.71 14.62 8.12
N LEU A 68 -2.13 13.98 7.04
CA LEU A 68 -2.42 12.55 7.01
C LEU A 68 -1.20 11.70 7.40
N LEU A 69 -0.01 12.00 6.84
CA LEU A 69 1.22 11.27 7.14
C LEU A 69 1.59 11.23 8.63
N LYS A 70 1.10 12.17 9.42
CA LYS A 70 1.30 12.20 10.88
C LYS A 70 0.28 11.37 11.65
N LYS A 71 -0.73 10.83 10.96
CA LYS A 71 -1.85 10.08 11.55
C LYS A 71 -1.88 8.62 11.11
N ILE A 72 -1.02 8.25 10.16
CA ILE A 72 -0.92 6.89 9.64
C ILE A 72 0.43 6.26 9.98
N ASP A 73 0.45 4.94 10.08
CA ASP A 73 1.67 4.17 10.37
C ASP A 73 2.44 3.85 9.08
N CYS A 74 1.75 3.68 7.96
CA CYS A 74 2.36 3.24 6.70
C CYS A 74 1.85 4.03 5.49
N LEU A 75 2.78 4.53 4.68
CA LEU A 75 2.47 5.04 3.34
C LEU A 75 2.89 4.00 2.29
N ILE A 76 1.96 3.60 1.42
CA ILE A 76 2.22 2.75 0.25
C ILE A 76 2.18 3.64 -1.00
N ILE A 77 3.29 3.77 -1.71
CA ILE A 77 3.47 4.77 -2.77
C ILE A 77 4.27 4.17 -3.93
N ASN A 78 4.08 4.64 -5.16
CA ASN A 78 4.96 4.24 -6.27
C ASN A 78 6.24 5.09 -6.31
N GLU A 79 7.20 4.71 -7.17
CA GLU A 79 8.51 5.35 -7.21
C GLU A 79 8.47 6.80 -7.70
N ASP A 80 7.58 7.15 -8.63
CA ASP A 80 7.47 8.51 -9.16
C ASP A 80 6.79 9.43 -8.16
N GLU A 81 5.74 8.95 -7.52
CA GLU A 81 5.07 9.64 -6.41
C GLU A 81 6.04 9.86 -5.24
N ALA A 82 6.87 8.85 -4.90
CA ALA A 82 7.87 8.98 -3.82
C ALA A 82 8.91 10.06 -4.14
N ARG A 83 9.42 10.10 -5.38
CA ARG A 83 10.33 11.14 -5.84
C ARG A 83 9.67 12.52 -5.79
N MET A 84 8.44 12.62 -6.25
CA MET A 84 7.65 13.87 -6.27
C MET A 84 7.41 14.39 -4.85
N LEU A 85 6.87 13.56 -3.96
CA LEU A 85 6.54 13.93 -2.57
C LEU A 85 7.78 14.37 -1.79
N ALA A 86 8.90 13.69 -1.98
CA ALA A 86 10.15 13.98 -1.28
C ALA A 86 11.00 15.06 -1.96
N ALA A 87 10.68 15.48 -3.19
CA ALA A 87 11.56 16.26 -4.07
C ALA A 87 12.99 15.68 -4.08
N GLU A 88 13.11 14.38 -4.40
CA GLU A 88 14.36 13.62 -4.31
C GLU A 88 14.37 12.47 -5.34
N HIS A 89 15.42 12.41 -6.16
CA HIS A 89 15.54 11.37 -7.21
C HIS A 89 15.95 10.00 -6.67
N ASN A 90 16.79 9.95 -5.64
CA ASN A 90 17.20 8.68 -5.04
C ASN A 90 16.08 8.13 -4.15
N LEU A 91 15.55 6.95 -4.47
CA LEU A 91 14.40 6.36 -3.78
C LEU A 91 14.63 6.09 -2.29
N ILE A 92 15.83 5.69 -1.90
CA ILE A 92 16.14 5.46 -0.49
C ILE A 92 16.11 6.77 0.28
N ARG A 93 16.71 7.83 -0.26
CA ARG A 93 16.65 9.18 0.33
C ARG A 93 15.24 9.74 0.30
N ALA A 94 14.46 9.48 -0.77
CA ALA A 94 13.06 9.87 -0.87
C ALA A 94 12.23 9.22 0.27
N ALA A 95 12.33 7.91 0.44
CA ALA A 95 11.66 7.20 1.54
C ALA A 95 12.07 7.74 2.91
N GLN A 96 13.37 7.99 3.14
CA GLN A 96 13.86 8.58 4.39
C GLN A 96 13.34 10.00 4.65
N LYS A 97 13.14 10.82 3.61
CA LYS A 97 12.51 12.14 3.74
C LYS A 97 11.03 12.02 4.07
N ILE A 98 10.31 11.05 3.46
CA ILE A 98 8.89 10.81 3.71
C ILE A 98 8.68 10.34 5.16
N LEU A 99 9.50 9.43 5.67
CA LEU A 99 9.47 9.01 7.08
C LEU A 99 9.57 10.20 8.05
N LYS A 100 10.40 11.19 7.72
CA LYS A 100 10.52 12.43 8.53
C LYS A 100 9.29 13.32 8.45
N MET A 101 8.31 13.06 7.58
CA MET A 101 7.04 13.79 7.51
C MET A 101 6.02 13.27 8.53
N GLY A 102 6.25 12.07 9.13
CA GLY A 102 5.47 11.60 10.28
C GLY A 102 5.09 10.13 10.29
N THR A 103 5.05 9.45 9.15
CA THR A 103 4.74 8.00 9.09
C THR A 103 5.94 7.15 9.56
N GLU A 104 5.68 5.97 10.13
CA GLU A 104 6.73 5.04 10.60
C GLU A 104 7.25 4.12 9.51
N VAL A 105 6.42 3.81 8.52
CA VAL A 105 6.72 2.87 7.43
C VAL A 105 6.46 3.51 6.08
N VAL A 106 7.40 3.36 5.16
CA VAL A 106 7.21 3.73 3.75
C VAL A 106 7.48 2.51 2.88
N ILE A 107 6.51 2.14 2.07
CA ILE A 107 6.63 1.09 1.05
C ILE A 107 6.62 1.75 -0.32
N VAL A 108 7.74 1.64 -1.04
CA VAL A 108 7.85 2.15 -2.41
C VAL A 108 7.69 0.99 -3.39
N LYS A 109 6.59 1.00 -4.14
CA LYS A 109 6.32 0.04 -5.23
C LYS A 109 7.08 0.46 -6.48
N LYS A 110 7.73 -0.50 -7.16
CA LYS A 110 8.57 -0.28 -8.34
C LYS A 110 8.16 -1.16 -9.53
N GLY A 111 6.89 -1.51 -9.60
CA GLY A 111 6.36 -2.36 -10.66
C GLY A 111 7.13 -3.68 -10.77
N GLU A 112 7.62 -3.99 -11.95
CA GLU A 112 8.41 -5.21 -12.24
C GLU A 112 9.73 -5.32 -11.47
N SER A 113 10.23 -4.20 -10.95
CA SER A 113 11.44 -4.17 -10.10
C SER A 113 11.15 -4.46 -8.62
N GLY A 114 9.90 -4.77 -8.25
CA GLY A 114 9.51 -5.14 -6.89
C GLY A 114 9.21 -3.96 -5.97
N SER A 115 9.67 -4.02 -4.73
CA SER A 115 9.35 -3.02 -3.71
C SER A 115 10.50 -2.80 -2.72
N ILE A 116 10.46 -1.62 -2.07
CA ILE A 116 11.36 -1.24 -0.98
C ILE A 116 10.50 -0.87 0.21
N LEU A 117 10.76 -1.48 1.37
CA LEU A 117 10.25 -1.02 2.66
C LEU A 117 11.36 -0.30 3.40
N CYS A 118 11.04 0.89 3.93
CA CYS A 118 11.87 1.62 4.88
C CYS A 118 11.08 1.86 6.16
N HIS A 119 11.72 1.68 7.30
CA HIS A 119 11.14 1.89 8.63
C HIS A 119 11.89 3.00 9.37
N ALA A 120 11.20 3.76 10.21
CA ALA A 120 11.76 4.91 10.91
C ALA A 120 12.91 4.56 11.87
N ASP A 121 12.95 3.33 12.40
CA ASP A 121 14.05 2.81 13.22
C ASP A 121 15.35 2.50 12.42
N GLY A 122 15.32 2.69 11.10
CA GLY A 122 16.44 2.39 10.19
C GLY A 122 16.34 1.04 9.49
N GLY A 123 15.30 0.23 9.79
CA GLY A 123 15.06 -1.04 9.11
C GLY A 123 14.77 -0.84 7.61
N MET A 124 15.35 -1.70 6.78
CA MET A 124 15.11 -1.70 5.34
C MET A 124 14.93 -3.13 4.83
N PHE A 125 14.01 -3.29 3.87
CA PHE A 125 13.80 -4.55 3.18
C PHE A 125 13.52 -4.31 1.71
N ILE A 126 14.15 -5.07 0.83
CA ILE A 126 13.97 -5.01 -0.62
C ILE A 126 13.49 -6.37 -1.09
N LEU A 127 12.39 -6.40 -1.82
CA LEU A 127 11.85 -7.62 -2.38
C LEU A 127 11.66 -7.43 -3.89
N PRO A 128 12.16 -8.36 -4.74
CA PRO A 128 11.84 -8.34 -6.16
C PRO A 128 10.36 -8.63 -6.40
N ALA A 129 9.86 -8.28 -7.59
CA ALA A 129 8.55 -8.70 -8.03
C ALA A 129 8.46 -10.22 -8.13
N TYR A 130 7.23 -10.76 -8.06
CA TYR A 130 7.01 -12.16 -8.41
C TYR A 130 7.34 -12.39 -9.90
N PRO A 131 8.08 -13.46 -10.25
CA PRO A 131 8.49 -13.72 -11.63
C PRO A 131 7.32 -14.24 -12.48
N ALA A 132 6.39 -13.35 -12.81
CA ALA A 132 5.26 -13.64 -13.68
C ALA A 132 5.72 -13.64 -15.14
N CYS A 133 5.39 -14.71 -15.90
CA CYS A 133 5.71 -14.81 -17.32
C CYS A 133 4.68 -14.06 -18.19
N ASP A 134 3.41 -14.09 -17.77
CA ASP A 134 2.30 -13.50 -18.51
C ASP A 134 1.72 -12.33 -17.72
N VAL A 135 1.74 -11.16 -18.33
CA VAL A 135 1.12 -9.94 -17.80
C VAL A 135 0.09 -9.47 -18.82
N LYS A 136 -1.19 -9.49 -18.44
CA LYS A 136 -2.29 -9.06 -19.31
C LYS A 136 -2.68 -7.61 -19.02
N ASP A 137 -2.92 -7.28 -17.76
CA ASP A 137 -3.35 -5.95 -17.34
C ASP A 137 -2.78 -5.60 -15.95
N PRO A 138 -1.93 -4.56 -15.82
CA PRO A 138 -1.39 -4.13 -14.54
C PRO A 138 -2.37 -3.30 -13.69
N THR A 139 -3.57 -2.98 -14.21
CA THR A 139 -4.57 -2.18 -13.50
C THR A 139 -5.00 -2.88 -12.20
N GLY A 140 -5.03 -2.14 -11.09
CA GLY A 140 -5.40 -2.69 -9.79
C GLY A 140 -4.30 -3.51 -9.09
N ALA A 141 -3.11 -3.67 -9.70
CA ALA A 141 -1.99 -4.36 -9.05
C ALA A 141 -1.56 -3.68 -7.73
N GLY A 142 -1.60 -2.34 -7.70
CA GLY A 142 -1.31 -1.55 -6.51
C GLY A 142 -2.31 -1.79 -5.38
N ASP A 143 -3.60 -1.80 -5.71
CA ASP A 143 -4.68 -2.05 -4.76
C ASP A 143 -4.65 -3.47 -4.22
N SER A 144 -4.39 -4.44 -5.11
CA SER A 144 -4.23 -5.85 -4.75
C SER A 144 -2.99 -6.09 -3.88
N PHE A 145 -1.89 -5.38 -4.15
CA PHE A 145 -0.72 -5.39 -3.27
C PHE A 145 -1.08 -4.88 -1.88
N ALA A 146 -1.75 -3.73 -1.79
CA ALA A 146 -2.17 -3.17 -0.51
C ALA A 146 -3.15 -4.11 0.23
N GLY A 147 -4.12 -4.68 -0.49
CA GLY A 147 -5.06 -5.67 0.07
C GLY A 147 -4.36 -6.91 0.62
N GLY A 148 -3.41 -7.48 -0.12
CA GLY A 148 -2.62 -8.63 0.33
C GLY A 148 -1.71 -8.30 1.52
N PHE A 149 -1.10 -7.11 1.53
CA PHE A 149 -0.28 -6.61 2.63
C PHE A 149 -1.11 -6.45 3.91
N MET A 150 -2.21 -5.69 3.84
CA MET A 150 -3.10 -5.43 4.98
C MET A 150 -3.80 -6.68 5.47
N GLY A 151 -4.26 -7.55 4.56
CA GLY A 151 -4.90 -8.82 4.91
C GLY A 151 -3.97 -9.74 5.69
N TYR A 152 -2.68 -9.79 5.34
CA TYR A 152 -1.69 -10.55 6.11
C TYR A 152 -1.45 -9.95 7.49
N LEU A 153 -1.34 -8.62 7.62
CA LEU A 153 -1.19 -7.95 8.91
C LEU A 153 -2.39 -8.20 9.81
N ALA A 154 -3.60 -8.04 9.32
CA ALA A 154 -4.84 -8.30 10.06
C ALA A 154 -4.92 -9.76 10.53
N GLN A 155 -4.53 -10.72 9.68
CA GLN A 155 -4.49 -12.13 10.07
C GLN A 155 -3.44 -12.41 11.15
N SER A 156 -2.28 -11.73 11.11
CA SER A 156 -1.18 -11.94 12.05
C SER A 156 -1.38 -11.25 13.39
N GLY A 157 -2.20 -10.21 13.44
CA GLY A 157 -2.44 -9.38 14.63
C GLY A 157 -1.19 -8.64 15.13
N ASN A 158 -0.14 -8.48 14.29
CA ASN A 158 1.05 -7.75 14.71
C ASN A 158 1.74 -7.02 13.55
N THR A 159 2.51 -5.98 13.90
CA THR A 159 3.14 -5.04 12.96
C THR A 159 4.66 -4.99 13.08
N GLN A 160 5.27 -6.00 13.70
CA GLN A 160 6.72 -6.08 13.83
C GLN A 160 7.40 -6.09 12.45
N PHE A 161 8.61 -5.56 12.36
CA PHE A 161 9.36 -5.48 11.10
C PHE A 161 9.46 -6.83 10.34
N LYS A 162 9.59 -7.94 11.07
CA LYS A 162 9.58 -9.30 10.48
C LYS A 162 8.23 -9.60 9.81
N THR A 163 7.13 -9.21 10.44
CA THR A 163 5.76 -9.41 9.92
C THR A 163 5.53 -8.52 8.71
N LEU A 164 5.95 -7.25 8.76
CA LEU A 164 5.89 -6.33 7.62
C LEU A 164 6.59 -6.90 6.38
N LYS A 165 7.76 -7.54 6.53
CA LYS A 165 8.46 -8.19 5.40
C LYS A 165 7.63 -9.31 4.78
N THR A 166 6.98 -10.14 5.59
CA THR A 166 6.12 -11.22 5.09
C THR A 166 4.84 -10.66 4.45
N ALA A 167 4.27 -9.60 5.04
CA ALA A 167 3.11 -8.90 4.49
C ALA A 167 3.40 -8.32 3.08
N ILE A 168 4.59 -7.73 2.88
CA ILE A 168 5.02 -7.28 1.54
C ILE A 168 5.12 -8.45 0.56
N ALA A 169 5.66 -9.58 0.98
CA ALA A 169 5.73 -10.77 0.11
C ALA A 169 4.31 -11.27 -0.25
N CYS A 170 3.38 -11.24 0.71
CA CYS A 170 1.97 -11.56 0.46
C CYS A 170 1.34 -10.59 -0.53
N GLY A 171 1.50 -9.27 -0.33
CA GLY A 171 1.03 -8.25 -1.27
C GLY A 171 1.61 -8.43 -2.67
N THR A 172 2.91 -8.70 -2.79
CA THR A 172 3.57 -8.98 -4.07
C THR A 172 2.97 -10.18 -4.79
N VAL A 173 2.69 -11.25 -4.05
CA VAL A 173 2.07 -12.47 -4.61
C VAL A 173 0.64 -12.21 -5.02
N VAL A 174 -0.17 -11.54 -4.20
CA VAL A 174 -1.57 -11.20 -4.53
C VAL A 174 -1.62 -10.33 -5.78
N ALA A 175 -0.80 -9.30 -5.87
CA ALA A 175 -0.69 -8.46 -7.08
C ALA A 175 -0.33 -9.27 -8.33
N SER A 176 0.49 -10.33 -8.19
CA SER A 176 0.87 -11.18 -9.32
C SER A 176 -0.29 -11.99 -9.93
N PHE A 177 -1.35 -12.25 -9.17
CA PHE A 177 -2.57 -12.85 -9.69
C PHE A 177 -3.43 -11.83 -10.44
N THR A 178 -3.49 -10.59 -9.94
CA THR A 178 -4.23 -9.51 -10.59
C THR A 178 -3.69 -9.22 -11.98
N ILE A 179 -2.36 -9.07 -12.14
CA ILE A 179 -1.76 -8.76 -13.44
C ILE A 179 -1.83 -9.89 -14.46
N ALA A 180 -2.11 -11.13 -14.03
CA ALA A 180 -2.17 -12.30 -14.90
C ALA A 180 -3.47 -12.39 -15.71
N ASP A 181 -4.49 -11.63 -15.35
CA ASP A 181 -5.76 -11.61 -16.06
C ASP A 181 -6.36 -10.19 -16.10
N PHE A 182 -7.53 -10.05 -16.76
CA PHE A 182 -8.22 -8.77 -16.84
C PHE A 182 -9.06 -8.52 -15.59
N SER A 183 -9.00 -7.29 -15.06
CA SER A 183 -9.77 -6.86 -13.89
C SER A 183 -9.58 -7.79 -12.68
N LEU A 184 -10.65 -8.25 -12.06
CA LEU A 184 -10.63 -9.14 -10.88
C LEU A 184 -10.67 -10.63 -11.22
N GLU A 185 -10.67 -11.02 -12.49
CA GLU A 185 -10.87 -12.42 -12.90
C GLU A 185 -9.80 -13.34 -12.33
N GLY A 186 -8.51 -12.98 -12.48
CA GLY A 186 -7.41 -13.77 -11.96
C GLY A 186 -7.43 -13.87 -10.42
N LEU A 187 -7.69 -12.77 -9.74
CA LEU A 187 -7.74 -12.72 -8.27
C LEU A 187 -8.94 -13.48 -7.70
N SER A 188 -10.12 -13.35 -8.33
CA SER A 188 -11.35 -14.04 -7.89
C SER A 188 -11.28 -15.56 -8.04
N ALA A 189 -10.48 -16.06 -8.99
CA ALA A 189 -10.24 -17.48 -9.19
C ALA A 189 -9.16 -18.05 -8.26
N THR A 190 -8.45 -17.20 -7.50
CA THR A 190 -7.30 -17.58 -6.68
C THR A 190 -7.75 -18.09 -5.31
N SER A 191 -7.23 -19.25 -4.91
CA SER A 191 -7.41 -19.82 -3.57
C SER A 191 -6.26 -19.43 -2.62
N LYS A 192 -6.47 -19.63 -1.32
CA LYS A 192 -5.39 -19.48 -0.32
C LYS A 192 -4.21 -20.41 -0.63
N THR A 193 -4.47 -21.61 -1.09
CA THR A 193 -3.41 -22.58 -1.47
C THR A 193 -2.53 -22.04 -2.59
N ASP A 194 -3.12 -21.38 -3.59
CA ASP A 194 -2.38 -20.78 -4.70
C ASP A 194 -1.48 -19.64 -4.20
N ILE A 195 -1.98 -18.82 -3.28
CA ILE A 195 -1.19 -17.75 -2.63
C ILE A 195 -0.02 -18.35 -1.87
N ASP A 196 -0.24 -19.38 -1.06
CA ASP A 196 0.80 -20.05 -0.28
C ASP A 196 1.87 -20.68 -1.17
N GLN A 197 1.49 -21.29 -2.29
CA GLN A 197 2.42 -21.85 -3.29
C GLN A 197 3.28 -20.76 -3.96
N ARG A 198 2.67 -19.63 -4.35
CA ARG A 198 3.44 -18.51 -4.92
C ARG A 198 4.34 -17.84 -3.88
N LEU A 199 3.92 -17.77 -2.63
CA LEU A 199 4.77 -17.26 -1.53
C LEU A 199 6.00 -18.16 -1.33
N GLU A 200 5.83 -19.48 -1.37
CA GLU A 200 6.96 -20.42 -1.26
C GLU A 200 7.87 -20.31 -2.49
N THR A 201 7.31 -20.19 -3.69
CA THR A 201 8.08 -19.95 -4.92
C THR A 201 8.90 -18.66 -4.80
N LEU A 202 8.28 -17.53 -4.42
CA LEU A 202 8.98 -16.26 -4.24
C LEU A 202 10.10 -16.37 -3.21
N ARG A 203 9.86 -17.05 -2.10
CA ARG A 203 10.87 -17.31 -1.06
C ARG A 203 12.05 -18.10 -1.61
N ASN A 204 11.81 -19.12 -2.42
CA ASN A 204 12.84 -19.98 -2.96
C ASN A 204 13.71 -19.26 -4.01
N VAL A 205 13.12 -18.43 -4.87
CA VAL A 205 13.87 -17.67 -5.89
C VAL A 205 14.61 -16.46 -5.33
N THR A 206 14.32 -16.05 -4.09
CA THR A 206 14.99 -14.92 -3.43
C THR A 206 16.03 -15.36 -2.39
N ARG A 207 16.14 -16.66 -2.10
CA ARG A 207 17.18 -17.19 -1.20
C ARG A 207 18.54 -17.22 -1.90
N PHE A 208 19.59 -16.91 -1.18
CA PHE A 208 21.00 -17.04 -1.57
C PHE A 208 21.83 -17.58 -0.41
#